data_d2fb450111cb216a418434aa31ad8603
#
_entry.id   d2fb450111cb216a418434aa31ad8603
#
_cell.length_a   1.000
_cell.length_b   1.000
_cell.length_c   1.000
_cell.angle_alpha   90.00
_cell.angle_beta   90.00
_cell.angle_gamma   90.00
#
_symmetry.space_group_name_H-M   'P 1'
#
loop_
_entity.id
_entity.type
_entity.pdbx_description
1 polymer ?
#
loop_
_entity_poly.entity_id
_entity_poly.type
_entity_poly.pdbx_seq_one_letter_code
_entity_poly.pdbx_strand_id
1 'polypeptide(L)'
;LNGRVVYNNILDIENLEFEEAKEKGYNLISYIHPKANVASSVKIGENCFIFEDNTIQPFVTIEDNCILWSGNHIGHHSTIKSNCFIASHVVISGGCEIGENTFIGVNATLRDHIKIGKSNVIGAGALILNDTEDNKVYMANPTEASKVPSNRLRGI
;
A
#
# COMPACT_ATOMS: atom_id res chain seq x y z
N LEU A 1 -23.50 4.25 -2.14
CA LEU A 1 -22.65 3.72 -1.09
C LEU A 1 -21.27 4.35 -1.25
N ASN A 2 -20.92 5.27 -0.35
CA ASN A 2 -19.64 5.95 -0.39
C ASN A 2 -18.53 4.90 -0.20
N GLY A 3 -17.62 4.76 -1.16
CA GLY A 3 -16.52 3.79 -1.11
C GLY A 3 -15.68 3.80 0.17
N ARG A 4 -15.70 4.93 0.89
CA ARG A 4 -15.07 5.11 2.19
C ARG A 4 -15.55 4.09 3.26
N VAL A 5 -16.85 3.74 3.25
CA VAL A 5 -17.41 2.78 4.22
C VAL A 5 -16.93 1.35 3.96
N VAL A 6 -16.70 1.01 2.69
CA VAL A 6 -16.26 -0.35 2.31
C VAL A 6 -14.81 -0.60 2.73
N TYR A 7 -13.91 0.35 2.50
CA TYR A 7 -12.49 0.19 2.84
C TYR A 7 -12.25 0.16 4.35
N ASN A 8 -12.87 1.05 5.12
CA ASN A 8 -12.76 1.00 6.58
C ASN A 8 -13.31 -0.30 7.14
N ASN A 9 -14.43 -0.80 6.62
CA ASN A 9 -15.02 -2.05 7.10
C ASN A 9 -14.13 -3.28 6.82
N ILE A 10 -13.43 -3.32 5.70
CA ILE A 10 -12.50 -4.44 5.38
C ILE A 10 -11.33 -4.42 6.36
N LEU A 11 -10.65 -3.30 6.52
CA LEU A 11 -9.52 -3.19 7.45
C LEU A 11 -9.95 -3.44 8.90
N ASP A 12 -11.11 -2.95 9.32
CA ASP A 12 -11.63 -3.15 10.67
C ASP A 12 -11.94 -4.63 10.96
N ILE A 13 -12.51 -5.36 9.99
CA ILE A 13 -12.81 -6.80 10.14
C ILE A 13 -11.50 -7.60 10.19
N GLU A 14 -10.57 -7.35 9.28
CA GLU A 14 -9.28 -8.04 9.24
C GLU A 14 -8.48 -7.83 10.54
N ASN A 15 -8.51 -6.62 11.09
CA ASN A 15 -7.86 -6.31 12.35
C ASN A 15 -8.50 -7.04 13.53
N LEU A 16 -9.84 -7.12 13.59
CA LEU A 16 -10.54 -7.84 14.64
C LEU A 16 -10.23 -9.34 14.62
N GLU A 17 -10.24 -9.97 13.44
CA GLU A 17 -9.92 -11.39 13.29
C GLU A 17 -8.45 -11.69 13.66
N PHE A 18 -7.53 -10.79 13.33
CA PHE A 18 -6.13 -10.88 13.70
C PHE A 18 -5.95 -10.86 15.22
N GLU A 19 -6.53 -9.87 15.90
CA GLU A 19 -6.45 -9.74 17.35
C GLU A 19 -7.10 -10.93 18.07
N GLU A 20 -8.28 -11.38 17.62
CA GLU A 20 -8.93 -12.58 18.19
C GLU A 20 -8.08 -13.85 18.04
N ALA A 21 -7.40 -14.00 16.90
CA ALA A 21 -6.51 -15.14 16.68
C ALA A 21 -5.29 -15.10 17.63
N LYS A 22 -4.73 -13.90 17.84
CA LYS A 22 -3.62 -13.70 18.80
C LYS A 22 -4.07 -13.99 20.23
N GLU A 23 -5.24 -13.50 20.65
CA GLU A 23 -5.80 -13.77 21.98
C GLU A 23 -6.06 -15.27 22.23
N LYS A 24 -6.43 -16.01 21.19
CA LYS A 24 -6.59 -17.48 21.23
C LYS A 24 -5.25 -18.22 21.25
N GLY A 25 -4.12 -17.53 21.15
CA GLY A 25 -2.76 -18.08 21.20
C GLY A 25 -2.32 -18.76 19.91
N TYR A 26 -2.91 -18.44 18.76
CA TYR A 26 -2.43 -18.92 17.46
C TYR A 26 -1.12 -18.24 17.05
N ASN A 27 -0.23 -19.00 16.45
CA ASN A 27 0.93 -18.46 15.73
C ASN A 27 0.50 -18.14 14.30
N LEU A 28 0.53 -16.87 13.96
CA LEU A 28 0.09 -16.40 12.65
C LEU A 28 1.28 -16.33 11.69
N ILE A 29 1.21 -17.11 10.64
CA ILE A 29 2.26 -17.15 9.61
C ILE A 29 1.96 -16.15 8.50
N SER A 30 3.01 -15.64 7.88
CA SER A 30 2.91 -14.81 6.69
C SER A 30 3.05 -15.65 5.43
N TYR A 31 2.28 -15.31 4.39
CA TYR A 31 2.38 -15.90 3.06
C TYR A 31 3.13 -14.96 2.12
N ILE A 32 4.17 -15.48 1.49
CA ILE A 32 4.92 -14.77 0.45
C ILE A 32 4.86 -15.62 -0.82
N HIS A 33 4.25 -15.06 -1.87
CA HIS A 33 4.13 -15.75 -3.14
C HIS A 33 5.52 -16.04 -3.74
N PRO A 34 5.77 -17.24 -4.29
CA PRO A 34 7.09 -17.63 -4.83
C PRO A 34 7.63 -16.74 -5.96
N LYS A 35 6.77 -15.99 -6.65
CA LYS A 35 7.16 -15.01 -7.66
C LYS A 35 7.39 -13.60 -7.12
N ALA A 36 7.23 -13.36 -5.83
CA ALA A 36 7.62 -12.09 -5.23
C ALA A 36 9.15 -12.01 -5.13
N ASN A 37 9.71 -10.89 -5.55
CA ASN A 37 11.14 -10.61 -5.44
C ASN A 37 11.41 -9.84 -4.15
N VAL A 38 11.81 -10.54 -3.10
CA VAL A 38 12.03 -9.99 -1.76
C VAL A 38 13.50 -10.06 -1.42
N ALA A 39 14.13 -8.92 -1.16
CA ALA A 39 15.54 -8.87 -0.78
C ALA A 39 15.76 -9.53 0.59
N SER A 40 16.91 -10.19 0.77
CA SER A 40 17.21 -10.98 1.96
C SER A 40 17.29 -10.18 3.27
N SER A 41 17.43 -8.86 3.19
CA SER A 41 17.45 -7.95 4.34
C SER A 41 16.07 -7.41 4.74
N VAL A 42 15.00 -7.81 4.05
CA VAL A 42 13.64 -7.41 4.37
C VAL A 42 13.17 -8.09 5.65
N LYS A 43 12.49 -7.33 6.49
CA LYS A 43 11.83 -7.85 7.69
C LYS A 43 10.33 -7.86 7.44
N ILE A 44 9.67 -8.97 7.70
CA ILE A 44 8.23 -9.15 7.53
C ILE A 44 7.67 -9.69 8.83
N GLY A 45 6.63 -9.04 9.33
CA GLY A 45 5.92 -9.42 10.54
C GLY A 45 5.02 -10.64 10.37
N GLU A 46 4.12 -10.84 11.33
CA GLU A 46 3.14 -11.94 11.35
C GLU A 46 1.92 -11.60 10.48
N ASN A 47 1.21 -12.62 10.02
CA ASN A 47 -0.05 -12.48 9.27
C ASN A 47 0.02 -11.54 8.05
N CYS A 48 1.18 -11.47 7.38
CA CYS A 48 1.31 -10.70 6.16
C CYS A 48 0.97 -11.54 4.94
N PHE A 49 0.33 -10.95 3.95
CA PHE A 49 0.00 -11.59 2.69
C PHE A 49 0.63 -10.81 1.53
N ILE A 50 1.68 -11.39 0.91
CA ILE A 50 2.42 -10.76 -0.19
C ILE A 50 2.21 -11.57 -1.47
N PHE A 51 1.48 -10.98 -2.42
CA PHE A 51 1.15 -11.60 -3.69
C PHE A 51 2.33 -11.60 -4.68
N GLU A 52 2.07 -12.16 -5.87
CA GLU A 52 3.05 -12.28 -6.94
C GLU A 52 3.54 -10.92 -7.46
N ASP A 53 4.72 -10.96 -8.07
CA ASP A 53 5.36 -9.84 -8.78
C ASP A 53 5.62 -8.58 -7.92
N ASN A 54 5.48 -8.69 -6.59
CA ASN A 54 5.97 -7.64 -5.69
C ASN A 54 7.50 -7.58 -5.74
N THR A 55 8.06 -6.38 -5.90
CA THR A 55 9.49 -6.11 -5.75
C THR A 55 9.73 -5.34 -4.46
N ILE A 56 10.31 -5.99 -3.47
CA ILE A 56 10.58 -5.42 -2.14
C ILE A 56 12.08 -5.28 -1.98
N GLN A 57 12.54 -4.02 -1.97
CA GLN A 57 13.94 -3.66 -1.98
C GLN A 57 14.63 -3.87 -0.61
N PRO A 58 15.99 -3.83 -0.55
CA PRO A 58 16.74 -4.04 0.69
C PRO A 58 16.33 -3.09 1.83
N PHE A 59 16.40 -3.63 3.05
CA PHE A 59 16.15 -2.92 4.30
C PHE A 59 14.72 -2.39 4.48
N VAL A 60 13.76 -2.91 3.72
CA VAL A 60 12.35 -2.65 3.96
C VAL A 60 11.90 -3.40 5.22
N THR A 61 11.02 -2.77 5.99
CA THR A 61 10.30 -3.41 7.10
C THR A 61 8.81 -3.36 6.81
N ILE A 62 8.15 -4.52 6.88
CA ILE A 62 6.71 -4.67 6.82
C ILE A 62 6.29 -5.23 8.17
N GLU A 63 5.50 -4.48 8.91
CA GLU A 63 5.00 -4.90 10.21
C GLU A 63 3.82 -5.89 10.05
N ASP A 64 3.16 -6.24 11.16
CA ASP A 64 2.15 -7.28 11.20
C ASP A 64 0.88 -6.94 10.41
N ASN A 65 0.16 -7.99 10.00
CA ASN A 65 -1.17 -7.90 9.41
C ASN A 65 -1.25 -6.99 8.18
N CYS A 66 -0.26 -7.05 7.31
CA CYS A 66 -0.21 -6.26 6.07
C CYS A 66 -0.54 -7.11 4.85
N ILE A 67 -1.33 -6.54 3.94
CA ILE A 67 -1.65 -7.15 2.66
C ILE A 67 -1.03 -6.32 1.54
N LEU A 68 -0.18 -6.95 0.74
CA LEU A 68 0.40 -6.39 -0.47
C LEU A 68 -0.11 -7.19 -1.67
N TRP A 69 -1.03 -6.60 -2.44
CA TRP A 69 -1.50 -7.18 -3.69
C TRP A 69 -0.39 -7.18 -4.75
N SER A 70 -0.70 -7.71 -5.93
CA SER A 70 0.29 -8.02 -6.97
C SER A 70 1.01 -6.79 -7.55
N GLY A 71 2.28 -6.96 -7.88
CA GLY A 71 3.02 -6.03 -8.75
C GLY A 71 3.46 -4.72 -8.12
N ASN A 72 3.51 -4.62 -6.78
CA ASN A 72 3.98 -3.40 -6.14
C ASN A 72 5.51 -3.25 -6.20
N HIS A 73 5.97 -2.01 -6.19
CA HIS A 73 7.36 -1.65 -5.96
C HIS A 73 7.52 -0.98 -4.61
N ILE A 74 8.21 -1.63 -3.68
CA ILE A 74 8.49 -1.09 -2.36
C ILE A 74 9.98 -0.72 -2.29
N GLY A 75 10.26 0.58 -2.29
CA GLY A 75 11.61 1.14 -2.31
C GLY A 75 12.37 0.89 -1.01
N HIS A 76 13.69 0.82 -1.13
CA HIS A 76 14.62 0.51 -0.05
C HIS A 76 14.41 1.37 1.21
N HIS A 77 14.71 0.82 2.39
CA HIS A 77 14.62 1.51 3.69
C HIS A 77 13.22 2.04 4.03
N SER A 78 12.18 1.62 3.32
CA SER A 78 10.80 1.99 3.65
C SER A 78 10.26 1.12 4.78
N THR A 79 9.33 1.70 5.55
CA THR A 79 8.60 0.98 6.59
C THR A 79 7.10 1.05 6.29
N ILE A 80 6.46 -0.11 6.24
CA ILE A 80 5.00 -0.25 6.18
C ILE A 80 4.56 -0.73 7.56
N LYS A 81 3.83 0.12 8.28
CA LYS A 81 3.34 -0.20 9.62
C LYS A 81 2.16 -1.15 9.57
N SER A 82 1.77 -1.66 10.73
CA SER A 82 0.78 -2.72 10.87
C SER A 82 -0.58 -2.36 10.26
N ASN A 83 -1.31 -3.40 9.86
CA ASN A 83 -2.69 -3.29 9.38
C ASN A 83 -2.82 -2.46 8.09
N CYS A 84 -1.83 -2.46 7.22
CA CYS A 84 -1.88 -1.74 5.95
C CYS A 84 -2.34 -2.63 4.80
N PHE A 85 -3.14 -2.05 3.91
CA PHE A 85 -3.57 -2.68 2.67
C PHE A 85 -2.99 -1.90 1.48
N ILE A 86 -2.09 -2.53 0.74
CA ILE A 86 -1.47 -1.97 -0.46
C ILE A 86 -2.06 -2.70 -1.68
N ALA A 87 -2.87 -2.00 -2.47
CA ALA A 87 -3.48 -2.57 -3.68
C ALA A 87 -2.43 -2.82 -4.77
N SER A 88 -2.86 -3.29 -5.95
CA SER A 88 -1.93 -3.67 -7.03
C SER A 88 -1.21 -2.48 -7.65
N HIS A 89 0.04 -2.72 -8.08
CA HIS A 89 0.85 -1.79 -8.87
C HIS A 89 1.10 -0.43 -8.21
N VAL A 90 1.14 -0.40 -6.88
CA VAL A 90 1.54 0.78 -6.12
C VAL A 90 3.06 0.95 -6.17
N VAL A 91 3.53 2.19 -6.32
CA VAL A 91 4.93 2.54 -6.21
C VAL A 91 5.16 3.33 -4.93
N ILE A 92 5.84 2.72 -3.98
CA ILE A 92 6.37 3.39 -2.78
C ILE A 92 7.86 3.58 -3.03
N SER A 93 8.31 4.82 -3.20
CA SER A 93 9.73 5.12 -3.41
C SER A 93 10.55 4.88 -2.12
N GLY A 94 11.88 5.02 -2.20
CA GLY A 94 12.75 4.68 -1.07
C GLY A 94 12.58 5.59 0.15
N GLY A 95 12.78 5.03 1.34
CA GLY A 95 12.81 5.78 2.60
C GLY A 95 11.45 6.31 3.07
N CYS A 96 10.34 5.75 2.58
CA CYS A 96 9.00 6.14 3.01
C CYS A 96 8.61 5.45 4.32
N GLU A 97 7.77 6.13 5.10
CA GLU A 97 7.09 5.56 6.26
C GLU A 97 5.57 5.59 6.04
N ILE A 98 4.93 4.42 6.02
CA ILE A 98 3.48 4.29 5.87
C ILE A 98 2.89 4.02 7.25
N GLY A 99 2.04 4.94 7.71
CA GLY A 99 1.36 4.83 9.00
C GLY A 99 0.36 3.68 9.05
N GLU A 100 0.15 3.17 10.25
CA GLU A 100 -0.75 2.04 10.53
C GLU A 100 -2.18 2.24 10.00
N ASN A 101 -2.89 1.17 9.72
CA ASN A 101 -4.29 1.19 9.26
C ASN A 101 -4.50 2.00 7.96
N THR A 102 -3.50 2.07 7.09
CA THR A 102 -3.57 2.85 5.84
C THR A 102 -3.91 1.96 4.65
N PHE A 103 -4.84 2.43 3.84
CA PHE A 103 -5.18 1.84 2.54
C PHE A 103 -4.53 2.63 1.41
N ILE A 104 -3.83 1.95 0.50
CA ILE A 104 -3.26 2.57 -0.71
C ILE A 104 -3.86 1.90 -1.94
N GLY A 105 -4.58 2.69 -2.74
CA GLY A 105 -5.29 2.24 -3.93
C GLY A 105 -4.38 1.95 -5.13
N VAL A 106 -4.92 1.22 -6.08
CA VAL A 106 -4.24 0.76 -7.30
C VAL A 106 -3.50 1.89 -8.03
N ASN A 107 -2.28 1.63 -8.48
CA ASN A 107 -1.44 2.59 -9.22
C ASN A 107 -1.15 3.91 -8.51
N ALA A 108 -1.31 3.99 -7.20
CA ALA A 108 -0.84 5.17 -6.46
C ALA A 108 0.69 5.22 -6.45
N THR A 109 1.23 6.43 -6.44
CA THR A 109 2.67 6.67 -6.45
C THR A 109 3.05 7.62 -5.33
N LEU A 110 4.02 7.22 -4.51
CA LEU A 110 4.53 7.99 -3.39
C LEU A 110 5.98 8.40 -3.68
N ARG A 111 6.27 9.70 -3.51
CA ARG A 111 7.64 10.22 -3.63
C ARG A 111 8.51 9.65 -2.50
N ASP A 112 9.81 9.60 -2.73
CA ASP A 112 10.81 9.19 -1.74
C ASP A 112 10.84 10.07 -0.48
N HIS A 113 11.23 9.46 0.64
CA HIS A 113 11.44 10.09 1.93
C HIS A 113 10.23 10.86 2.51
N ILE A 114 9.00 10.43 2.18
CA ILE A 114 7.80 11.01 2.76
C ILE A 114 7.19 10.11 3.83
N LYS A 115 6.40 10.71 4.71
CA LYS A 115 5.61 10.03 5.73
C LYS A 115 4.14 10.10 5.39
N ILE A 116 3.50 8.95 5.32
CA ILE A 116 2.05 8.83 5.24
C ILE A 116 1.52 8.64 6.65
N GLY A 117 0.64 9.55 7.09
CA GLY A 117 -0.01 9.46 8.39
C GLY A 117 -0.85 8.20 8.53
N LYS A 118 -1.22 7.85 9.75
CA LYS A 118 -2.05 6.67 10.03
C LYS A 118 -3.49 6.83 9.58
N SER A 119 -4.15 5.70 9.37
CA SER A 119 -5.58 5.64 9.01
C SER A 119 -5.94 6.48 7.79
N ASN A 120 -5.04 6.53 6.81
CA ASN A 120 -5.26 7.23 5.57
C ASN A 120 -5.89 6.33 4.49
N VAL A 121 -6.62 6.96 3.59
CA VAL A 121 -7.06 6.34 2.34
C VAL A 121 -6.42 7.12 1.19
N ILE A 122 -5.48 6.47 0.51
CA ILE A 122 -4.87 6.98 -0.72
C ILE A 122 -5.64 6.36 -1.89
N GLY A 123 -6.31 7.19 -2.68
CA GLY A 123 -7.14 6.75 -3.81
C GLY A 123 -6.30 6.18 -4.95
N ALA A 124 -6.95 5.38 -5.80
CA ALA A 124 -6.31 4.82 -6.99
C ALA A 124 -5.75 5.91 -7.90
N GLY A 125 -4.50 5.71 -8.38
CA GLY A 125 -3.82 6.67 -9.25
C GLY A 125 -3.39 7.97 -8.58
N ALA A 126 -3.48 8.09 -7.25
CA ALA A 126 -3.05 9.29 -6.55
C ALA A 126 -1.52 9.42 -6.58
N LEU A 127 -1.04 10.64 -6.76
CA LEU A 127 0.37 11.00 -6.68
C LEU A 127 0.60 11.81 -5.40
N ILE A 128 1.34 11.23 -4.45
CA ILE A 128 1.64 11.87 -3.16
C ILE A 128 3.09 12.34 -3.15
N LEU A 129 3.27 13.65 -3.04
CA LEU A 129 4.58 14.30 -3.12
C LEU A 129 5.08 14.87 -1.78
N ASN A 130 4.24 14.89 -0.76
CA ASN A 130 4.58 15.45 0.55
C ASN A 130 4.03 14.55 1.66
N ASP A 131 4.49 14.77 2.88
CA ASP A 131 3.96 14.13 4.07
C ASP A 131 2.44 14.36 4.18
N THR A 132 1.74 13.38 4.73
CA THR A 132 0.30 13.45 4.95
C THR A 132 -0.03 13.45 6.44
N GLU A 133 -1.12 14.13 6.79
CA GLU A 133 -1.66 14.07 8.14
C GLU A 133 -2.42 12.75 8.37
N ASP A 134 -2.70 12.44 9.63
CA ASP A 134 -3.51 11.28 10.02
C ASP A 134 -4.98 11.43 9.60
N ASN A 135 -5.66 10.30 9.37
CA ASN A 135 -7.10 10.21 9.14
C ASN A 135 -7.59 11.03 7.93
N LYS A 136 -6.83 11.06 6.85
CA LYS A 136 -7.16 11.80 5.62
C LYS A 136 -7.47 10.88 4.45
N VAL A 137 -8.17 11.45 3.48
CA VAL A 137 -8.46 10.82 2.19
C VAL A 137 -7.83 11.67 1.08
N TYR A 138 -6.96 11.04 0.30
CA TYR A 138 -6.26 11.66 -0.84
C TYR A 138 -6.75 11.01 -2.13
N MET A 139 -7.57 11.73 -2.89
CA MET A 139 -8.14 11.24 -4.15
C MET A 139 -7.36 11.77 -5.35
N ALA A 140 -7.16 10.92 -6.36
CA ALA A 140 -6.67 11.38 -7.65
C ALA A 140 -7.76 12.18 -8.40
N ASN A 141 -7.33 13.15 -9.19
CA ASN A 141 -8.23 13.83 -10.11
C ASN A 141 -8.47 12.96 -11.36
N PRO A 142 -9.72 12.74 -11.78
CA PRO A 142 -9.99 12.07 -13.04
C PRO A 142 -9.33 12.80 -14.22
N THR A 143 -8.79 12.05 -15.16
CA THR A 143 -8.22 12.62 -16.38
C THR A 143 -9.36 13.02 -17.32
N GLU A 144 -9.41 14.26 -17.72
CA GLU A 144 -10.35 14.75 -18.72
C GLU A 144 -9.81 14.53 -20.15
N ALA A 145 -10.73 14.35 -21.09
CA ALA A 145 -10.35 14.29 -22.50
C ALA A 145 -9.77 15.63 -22.98
N SER A 146 -8.65 15.56 -23.71
CA SER A 146 -8.06 16.73 -24.34
C SER A 146 -9.03 17.34 -25.36
N LYS A 147 -9.05 18.67 -25.48
CA LYS A 147 -9.76 19.40 -26.54
C LYS A 147 -9.15 19.16 -27.94
N VAL A 148 -7.89 18.69 -27.99
CA VAL A 148 -7.20 18.37 -29.23
C VAL A 148 -7.47 16.90 -29.57
N PRO A 149 -8.10 16.58 -30.72
CA PRO A 149 -8.36 15.22 -31.13
C PRO A 149 -7.04 14.52 -31.49
N SER A 150 -6.98 13.20 -31.25
CA SER A 150 -5.76 12.39 -31.38
C SER A 150 -5.11 12.46 -32.78
N ASN A 151 -5.91 12.60 -33.84
CA ASN A 151 -5.41 12.73 -35.23
C ASN A 151 -4.72 14.07 -35.50
N ARG A 152 -4.73 15.02 -34.59
CA ARG A 152 -4.03 16.31 -34.68
C ARG A 152 -2.80 16.35 -33.76
N LEU A 153 -2.55 15.31 -32.94
CA LEU A 153 -1.33 15.22 -32.17
C LEU A 153 -0.14 14.99 -33.10
N ARG A 154 0.91 15.80 -32.99
CA ARG A 154 2.16 15.65 -33.73
C ARG A 154 3.27 15.28 -32.73
N GLY A 155 4.09 14.29 -33.09
CA GLY A 155 5.30 13.96 -32.32
C GLY A 155 5.12 12.93 -31.20
N ILE A 156 4.16 12.01 -31.36
CA ILE A 156 4.13 10.75 -30.58
C ILE A 156 4.64 9.64 -31.48
#